data_0d6d5a03cd7c6143b87b4c713380dc52
#
_entry.id   0d6d5a03cd7c6143b87b4c713380dc52
#
_cell.length_a   1.000
_cell.length_b   1.000
_cell.length_c   1.000
_cell.angle_alpha   90.00
_cell.angle_beta   90.00
_cell.angle_gamma   90.00
#
_symmetry.space_group_name_H-M   'P 1'
#
loop_
_entity.id
_entity.type
_entity.pdbx_description
1 polymer ?
#
loop_
_entity_poly.entity_id
_entity_poly.type
_entity_poly.pdbx_seq_one_letter_code
_entity_poly.pdbx_strand_id
1 'polypeptide(L)'
;KYDLARAKERVHILEGLAKALKNIDKVIAIIKKSKDRDSAKDGLMKLFKLTEIQAVAILEMKLQTLAALERQKILDELEEKMKLIKEIESMLANPKRILKTVKDDLIEIKAKYGDERRTKVFNSKVGEFAEEDLIADEETIVTVTNTSYIKRVNPKAYKAQRRGGKGILGIKTKQEDFVDHFFP
;
A
#
# COMPACT_ATOMS: atom_id res chain seq x y z
N LYS A 1 13.41 -8.52 -2.99
CA LYS A 1 14.89 -8.60 -2.82
C LYS A 1 15.30 -8.34 -1.37
N TYR A 2 14.76 -7.31 -0.73
CA TYR A 2 15.05 -6.97 0.67
C TYR A 2 14.75 -8.16 1.61
N ASP A 3 13.54 -8.72 1.53
CA ASP A 3 13.12 -9.85 2.37
C ASP A 3 14.00 -11.08 2.16
N LEU A 4 14.47 -11.32 0.93
CA LEU A 4 15.41 -12.40 0.63
C LEU A 4 16.75 -12.20 1.36
N ALA A 5 17.29 -10.99 1.36
CA ALA A 5 18.53 -10.69 2.06
C ALA A 5 18.38 -10.92 3.58
N ARG A 6 17.31 -10.39 4.17
CA ARG A 6 17.00 -10.57 5.59
C ARG A 6 16.78 -12.04 5.97
N ALA A 7 16.07 -12.79 5.12
CA ALA A 7 15.87 -14.22 5.35
C ALA A 7 17.19 -15.00 5.30
N LYS A 8 18.09 -14.68 4.36
CA LYS A 8 19.41 -15.29 4.26
C LYS A 8 20.31 -14.97 5.45
N GLU A 9 20.32 -13.73 5.92
CA GLU A 9 21.04 -13.32 7.13
C GLU A 9 20.54 -14.11 8.35
N ARG A 10 19.22 -14.24 8.49
CA ARG A 10 18.64 -15.00 9.61
C ARG A 10 18.96 -16.49 9.53
N VAL A 11 18.84 -17.11 8.35
CA VAL A 11 19.21 -18.52 8.12
C VAL A 11 20.67 -18.75 8.46
N HIS A 12 21.57 -17.86 8.05
CA HIS A 12 22.98 -17.97 8.37
C HIS A 12 23.24 -18.07 9.88
N ILE A 13 22.56 -17.25 10.69
CA ILE A 13 22.65 -17.32 12.16
C ILE A 13 22.06 -18.62 12.69
N LEU A 14 20.86 -19.01 12.22
CA LEU A 14 20.15 -20.21 12.67
C LEU A 14 20.95 -21.49 12.34
N GLU A 15 21.62 -21.55 11.20
CA GLU A 15 22.53 -22.67 10.85
C GLU A 15 23.67 -22.81 11.86
N GLY A 16 24.27 -21.69 12.27
CA GLY A 16 25.28 -21.66 13.31
C GLY A 16 24.76 -22.19 14.65
N LEU A 17 23.56 -21.70 15.07
CA LEU A 17 22.93 -22.17 16.29
C LEU A 17 22.56 -23.67 16.24
N ALA A 18 21.99 -24.13 15.14
CA ALA A 18 21.65 -25.55 14.94
C ALA A 18 22.89 -26.45 15.02
N LYS A 19 24.01 -26.00 14.45
CA LYS A 19 25.29 -26.71 14.51
C LYS A 19 25.85 -26.76 15.92
N ALA A 20 25.75 -25.67 16.68
CA ALA A 20 26.13 -25.59 18.08
C ALA A 20 25.26 -26.50 18.96
N LEU A 21 23.93 -26.48 18.76
CA LEU A 21 22.99 -27.30 19.52
C LEU A 21 23.19 -28.81 19.31
N LYS A 22 23.59 -29.23 18.11
CA LYS A 22 23.94 -30.63 17.83
C LYS A 22 25.21 -31.08 18.55
N ASN A 23 26.10 -30.15 18.94
CA ASN A 23 27.39 -30.42 19.57
C ASN A 23 27.58 -29.64 20.86
N ILE A 24 26.50 -29.49 21.63
CA ILE A 24 26.45 -28.55 22.76
C ILE A 24 27.51 -28.82 23.82
N ASP A 25 27.81 -30.08 24.11
CA ASP A 25 28.85 -30.46 25.10
C ASP A 25 30.22 -29.93 24.70
N LYS A 26 30.57 -30.01 23.41
CA LYS A 26 31.83 -29.47 22.88
C LYS A 26 31.86 -27.95 22.93
N VAL A 27 30.72 -27.30 22.64
CA VAL A 27 30.59 -25.84 22.74
C VAL A 27 30.82 -25.38 24.17
N ILE A 28 30.16 -26.03 25.15
CA ILE A 28 30.32 -25.73 26.58
C ILE A 28 31.77 -25.99 27.04
N ALA A 29 32.38 -27.07 26.59
CA ALA A 29 33.79 -27.40 26.95
C ALA A 29 34.76 -26.31 26.46
N ILE A 30 34.55 -25.77 25.24
CA ILE A 30 35.37 -24.69 24.70
C ILE A 30 35.17 -23.43 25.53
N ILE A 31 33.90 -23.02 25.78
CA ILE A 31 33.62 -21.83 26.56
C ILE A 31 34.23 -21.89 27.95
N LYS A 32 34.10 -23.03 28.65
CA LYS A 32 34.69 -23.24 29.98
C LYS A 32 36.22 -23.21 29.99
N LYS A 33 36.87 -23.63 28.90
CA LYS A 33 38.32 -23.64 28.76
C LYS A 33 38.90 -22.30 28.36
N SER A 34 38.10 -21.41 27.78
CA SER A 34 38.52 -20.10 27.30
C SER A 34 38.68 -19.11 28.47
N LYS A 35 39.69 -18.23 28.38
CA LYS A 35 39.97 -17.23 29.41
C LYS A 35 39.03 -16.02 29.30
N ASP A 36 38.61 -15.68 28.08
CA ASP A 36 37.78 -14.53 27.76
C ASP A 36 36.82 -14.87 26.60
N ARG A 37 35.92 -13.89 26.31
CA ARG A 37 34.91 -14.03 25.26
C ARG A 37 35.53 -14.15 23.85
N ASP A 38 36.61 -13.43 23.60
CA ASP A 38 37.28 -13.46 22.30
C ASP A 38 37.99 -14.79 22.03
N SER A 39 38.69 -15.33 23.01
CA SER A 39 39.28 -16.69 22.94
C SER A 39 38.21 -17.76 22.73
N ALA A 40 37.04 -17.64 23.37
CA ALA A 40 35.90 -18.54 23.15
C ALA A 40 35.35 -18.43 21.72
N LYS A 41 35.19 -17.22 21.22
CA LYS A 41 34.75 -16.94 19.84
C LYS A 41 35.68 -17.61 18.83
N ASP A 42 37.01 -17.38 18.96
CA ASP A 42 38.02 -17.94 18.07
C ASP A 42 38.06 -19.48 18.13
N GLY A 43 37.89 -20.03 19.32
CA GLY A 43 37.81 -21.48 19.54
C GLY A 43 36.60 -22.10 18.80
N LEU A 44 35.44 -21.48 18.91
CA LEU A 44 34.21 -21.91 18.22
C LEU A 44 34.35 -21.79 16.70
N MET A 45 34.90 -20.69 16.23
CA MET A 45 35.11 -20.44 14.79
C MET A 45 36.03 -21.51 14.19
N LYS A 46 37.15 -21.82 14.85
CA LYS A 46 38.15 -22.84 14.39
C LYS A 46 37.57 -24.24 14.39
N LEU A 47 36.91 -24.65 15.49
CA LEU A 47 36.42 -26.03 15.62
C LEU A 47 35.24 -26.34 14.72
N PHE A 48 34.28 -25.42 14.64
CA PHE A 48 33.03 -25.63 13.91
C PHE A 48 32.98 -24.96 12.54
N LYS A 49 34.06 -24.30 12.11
CA LYS A 49 34.13 -23.53 10.87
C LYS A 49 32.94 -22.53 10.76
N LEU A 50 32.75 -21.76 11.83
CA LEU A 50 31.71 -20.78 11.94
C LEU A 50 32.21 -19.40 11.53
N THR A 51 31.30 -18.55 11.08
CA THR A 51 31.61 -17.13 10.91
C THR A 51 31.58 -16.42 12.25
N GLU A 52 32.17 -15.24 12.32
CA GLU A 52 32.16 -14.41 13.52
C GLU A 52 30.75 -14.14 14.05
N ILE A 53 29.83 -13.78 13.14
CA ILE A 53 28.42 -13.51 13.46
C ILE A 53 27.77 -14.74 14.11
N GLN A 54 28.02 -15.93 13.58
CA GLN A 54 27.51 -17.19 14.14
C GLN A 54 28.08 -17.47 15.50
N ALA A 55 29.40 -17.29 15.67
CA ALA A 55 30.08 -17.52 16.95
C ALA A 55 29.59 -16.57 18.04
N VAL A 56 29.38 -15.28 17.72
CA VAL A 56 28.82 -14.30 18.64
C VAL A 56 27.39 -14.69 19.04
N ALA A 57 26.55 -15.05 18.08
CA ALA A 57 25.18 -15.50 18.35
C ALA A 57 25.12 -16.75 19.27
N ILE A 58 26.09 -17.66 19.15
CA ILE A 58 26.19 -18.83 20.04
C ILE A 58 26.59 -18.40 21.45
N LEU A 59 27.52 -17.47 21.60
CA LEU A 59 27.94 -16.97 22.92
C LEU A 59 26.86 -16.13 23.63
N GLU A 60 25.97 -15.54 22.89
CA GLU A 60 24.83 -14.77 23.40
C GLU A 60 23.59 -15.62 23.67
N MET A 61 23.64 -16.90 23.35
CA MET A 61 22.54 -17.83 23.54
C MET A 61 22.24 -18.02 25.03
N LYS A 62 20.97 -17.85 25.40
CA LYS A 62 20.49 -18.05 26.78
C LYS A 62 20.51 -19.56 27.14
N LEU A 63 20.82 -19.91 28.40
CA LEU A 63 20.80 -21.29 28.87
C LEU A 63 19.45 -21.98 28.66
N GLN A 64 18.32 -21.25 28.78
CA GLN A 64 16.99 -21.78 28.51
C GLN A 64 16.81 -22.33 27.07
N THR A 65 17.57 -21.82 26.10
CA THR A 65 17.53 -22.26 24.71
C THR A 65 18.06 -23.69 24.54
N LEU A 66 18.76 -24.22 25.55
CA LEU A 66 19.22 -25.59 25.56
C LEU A 66 18.12 -26.61 25.86
N ALA A 67 16.98 -26.18 26.35
CA ALA A 67 15.80 -27.04 26.56
C ALA A 67 15.32 -27.64 25.24
N ALA A 68 14.80 -28.87 25.29
CA ALA A 68 14.41 -29.60 24.08
C ALA A 68 13.38 -28.87 23.22
N LEU A 69 12.39 -28.23 23.86
CA LEU A 69 11.37 -27.45 23.16
C LEU A 69 11.93 -26.21 22.45
N GLU A 70 12.84 -25.51 23.08
CA GLU A 70 13.46 -24.31 22.48
C GLU A 70 14.42 -24.70 21.33
N ARG A 71 15.12 -25.82 21.44
CA ARG A 71 15.93 -26.37 20.34
C ARG A 71 15.04 -26.67 19.11
N GLN A 72 13.88 -27.29 19.35
CA GLN A 72 12.97 -27.60 18.27
C GLN A 72 12.48 -26.33 17.55
N LYS A 73 12.13 -25.28 18.29
CA LYS A 73 11.74 -23.99 17.69
C LYS A 73 12.81 -23.41 16.75
N ILE A 74 14.08 -23.52 17.12
CA ILE A 74 15.17 -23.04 16.25
C ILE A 74 15.24 -23.85 14.96
N LEU A 75 15.06 -25.17 15.04
CA LEU A 75 15.06 -26.03 13.85
C LEU A 75 13.84 -25.77 12.96
N ASP A 76 12.68 -25.58 13.55
CA ASP A 76 11.44 -25.26 12.84
C ASP A 76 11.55 -23.88 12.15
N GLU A 77 12.08 -22.86 12.86
CA GLU A 77 12.33 -21.54 12.27
C GLU A 77 13.32 -21.62 11.10
N LEU A 78 14.37 -22.44 11.24
CA LEU A 78 15.35 -22.64 10.16
C LEU A 78 14.67 -23.24 8.92
N GLU A 79 13.83 -24.27 9.10
CA GLU A 79 13.12 -24.90 8.00
C GLU A 79 12.13 -23.94 7.31
N GLU A 80 11.36 -23.20 8.10
CA GLU A 80 10.45 -22.17 7.58
C GLU A 80 11.18 -21.11 6.76
N LYS A 81 12.28 -20.57 7.27
CA LYS A 81 13.07 -19.56 6.56
C LYS A 81 13.72 -20.12 5.30
N MET A 82 14.18 -21.36 5.31
CA MET A 82 14.70 -22.03 4.11
C MET A 82 13.61 -22.23 3.04
N LYS A 83 12.39 -22.61 3.43
CA LYS A 83 11.24 -22.69 2.51
C LYS A 83 10.92 -21.32 1.90
N LEU A 84 10.88 -20.28 2.76
CA LEU A 84 10.64 -18.90 2.32
C LEU A 84 11.69 -18.42 1.31
N ILE A 85 12.98 -18.69 1.55
CA ILE A 85 14.06 -18.34 0.63
C ILE A 85 13.84 -18.99 -0.74
N LYS A 86 13.57 -20.31 -0.77
CA LYS A 86 13.31 -21.04 -2.02
C LYS A 86 12.10 -20.45 -2.78
N GLU A 87 11.05 -20.09 -2.07
CA GLU A 87 9.86 -19.49 -2.64
C GLU A 87 10.15 -18.12 -3.26
N ILE A 88 10.82 -17.24 -2.51
CA ILE A 88 11.22 -15.91 -3.00
C ILE A 88 12.19 -16.02 -4.18
N GLU A 89 13.17 -16.92 -4.12
CA GLU A 89 14.12 -17.14 -5.23
C GLU A 89 13.41 -17.64 -6.49
N SER A 90 12.46 -18.59 -6.35
CA SER A 90 11.64 -19.05 -7.47
C SER A 90 10.75 -17.96 -8.07
N MET A 91 10.26 -17.05 -7.22
CA MET A 91 9.47 -15.90 -7.65
C MET A 91 10.34 -14.89 -8.41
N LEU A 92 11.52 -14.57 -7.88
CA LEU A 92 12.45 -13.62 -8.49
C LEU A 92 13.04 -14.13 -9.82
N ALA A 93 13.18 -15.44 -9.96
CA ALA A 93 13.65 -16.06 -11.21
C ALA A 93 12.63 -15.96 -12.36
N ASN A 94 11.34 -15.74 -12.06
CA ASN A 94 10.28 -15.71 -13.06
C ASN A 94 9.54 -14.35 -13.08
N PRO A 95 9.82 -13.48 -14.09
CA PRO A 95 9.17 -12.18 -14.20
C PRO A 95 7.64 -12.25 -14.25
N LYS A 96 7.08 -13.33 -14.83
CA LYS A 96 5.62 -13.51 -14.90
C LYS A 96 5.01 -13.71 -13.51
N ARG A 97 5.73 -14.37 -12.59
CA ARG A 97 5.28 -14.54 -11.20
C ARG A 97 5.30 -13.22 -10.43
N ILE A 98 6.31 -12.38 -10.66
CA ILE A 98 6.39 -11.04 -10.08
C ILE A 98 5.18 -10.20 -10.52
N LEU A 99 4.90 -10.18 -11.84
CA LEU A 99 3.75 -9.45 -12.39
C LEU A 99 2.41 -9.99 -11.86
N LYS A 100 2.30 -11.31 -11.66
CA LYS A 100 1.11 -11.90 -11.04
C LYS A 100 0.92 -11.39 -9.61
N THR A 101 1.96 -11.41 -8.78
CA THR A 101 1.89 -10.89 -7.40
C THR A 101 1.46 -9.43 -7.38
N VAL A 102 2.08 -8.58 -8.22
CA VAL A 102 1.68 -7.16 -8.33
C VAL A 102 0.22 -7.01 -8.75
N LYS A 103 -0.26 -7.86 -9.68
CA LYS A 103 -1.67 -7.85 -10.09
C LYS A 103 -2.60 -8.23 -8.93
N ASP A 104 -2.24 -9.27 -8.18
CA ASP A 104 -3.04 -9.77 -7.06
C ASP A 104 -3.12 -8.69 -5.94
N ASP A 105 -2.00 -8.04 -5.61
CA ASP A 105 -1.94 -6.91 -4.67
C ASP A 105 -2.83 -5.74 -5.14
N LEU A 106 -2.78 -5.39 -6.42
CA LEU A 106 -3.60 -4.32 -6.98
C LEU A 106 -5.10 -4.66 -6.98
N ILE A 107 -5.47 -5.93 -7.18
CA ILE A 107 -6.85 -6.39 -7.08
C ILE A 107 -7.35 -6.26 -5.64
N GLU A 108 -6.54 -6.63 -4.65
CA GLU A 108 -6.89 -6.49 -3.24
C GLU A 108 -7.08 -5.00 -2.87
N ILE A 109 -6.15 -4.15 -3.26
CA ILE A 109 -6.24 -2.69 -3.04
C ILE A 109 -7.50 -2.13 -3.70
N LYS A 110 -7.79 -2.55 -4.95
CA LYS A 110 -9.02 -2.13 -5.65
C LYS A 110 -10.27 -2.57 -4.92
N ALA A 111 -10.31 -3.80 -4.42
CA ALA A 111 -11.48 -4.30 -3.69
C ALA A 111 -11.70 -3.53 -2.36
N LYS A 112 -10.61 -3.12 -1.70
CA LYS A 112 -10.65 -2.47 -0.39
C LYS A 112 -10.88 -0.96 -0.45
N TYR A 113 -10.36 -0.29 -1.50
CA TYR A 113 -10.33 1.17 -1.60
C TYR A 113 -10.90 1.70 -2.93
N GLY A 114 -11.37 0.80 -3.81
CA GLY A 114 -11.93 1.22 -5.10
C GLY A 114 -13.25 1.96 -4.92
N ASP A 115 -13.34 3.14 -5.50
CA ASP A 115 -14.55 3.93 -5.63
C ASP A 115 -14.98 4.04 -7.11
N GLU A 116 -16.16 4.57 -7.34
CA GLU A 116 -16.64 4.81 -8.69
C GLU A 116 -15.83 5.91 -9.37
N ARG A 117 -15.62 5.75 -10.66
CA ARG A 117 -14.89 6.73 -11.44
C ARG A 117 -15.65 8.05 -11.50
N ARG A 118 -15.03 9.13 -11.01
CA ARG A 118 -15.62 10.49 -11.01
C ARG A 118 -15.54 11.15 -12.38
N THR A 119 -14.55 10.75 -13.21
CA THR A 119 -14.37 11.30 -14.56
C THR A 119 -15.29 10.59 -15.54
N LYS A 120 -16.16 11.31 -16.21
CA LYS A 120 -16.96 10.79 -17.33
C LYS A 120 -16.05 10.52 -18.53
N VAL A 121 -16.20 9.36 -19.15
CA VAL A 121 -15.46 9.02 -20.38
C VAL A 121 -16.44 9.09 -21.55
N PHE A 122 -16.18 9.99 -22.48
CA PHE A 122 -16.94 10.10 -23.71
C PHE A 122 -16.18 9.39 -24.83
N ASN A 123 -16.89 8.59 -25.63
CA ASN A 123 -16.31 7.88 -26.79
C ASN A 123 -16.22 8.78 -28.05
N SER A 124 -16.41 10.09 -27.89
CA SER A 124 -16.27 11.07 -28.98
C SER A 124 -14.80 11.30 -29.30
N LYS A 125 -14.51 11.59 -30.60
CA LYS A 125 -13.14 11.97 -31.03
C LYS A 125 -12.74 13.26 -30.32
N VAL A 126 -11.47 13.33 -29.90
CA VAL A 126 -10.88 14.53 -29.30
C VAL A 126 -10.92 15.64 -30.35
N GLY A 127 -11.70 16.71 -30.10
CA GLY A 127 -11.82 17.86 -30.99
C GLY A 127 -13.22 18.09 -31.59
N GLU A 128 -14.14 17.12 -31.47
CA GLU A 128 -15.55 17.31 -31.83
C GLU A 128 -16.36 17.53 -30.56
N PHE A 129 -16.18 18.69 -29.92
CA PHE A 129 -17.12 19.16 -28.87
C PHE A 129 -18.23 19.93 -29.57
N ALA A 130 -19.46 19.47 -29.45
CA ALA A 130 -20.60 20.32 -29.75
C ALA A 130 -20.64 21.42 -28.67
N GLU A 131 -21.09 22.62 -29.04
CA GLU A 131 -21.25 23.74 -28.08
C GLU A 131 -22.15 23.33 -26.91
N GLU A 132 -23.06 22.40 -27.14
CA GLU A 132 -23.97 21.83 -26.15
C GLU A 132 -23.24 21.00 -25.08
N ASP A 133 -22.11 20.33 -25.40
CA ASP A 133 -21.31 19.56 -24.46
C ASP A 133 -20.58 20.42 -23.41
N LEU A 134 -20.45 21.70 -23.66
CA LEU A 134 -19.83 22.69 -22.76
C LEU A 134 -20.84 23.29 -21.78
N ILE A 135 -22.15 23.04 -22.00
CA ILE A 135 -23.21 23.57 -21.13
C ILE A 135 -23.36 22.63 -19.94
N ALA A 136 -23.14 23.15 -18.73
CA ALA A 136 -23.33 22.37 -17.51
C ALA A 136 -24.82 21.95 -17.41
N ASP A 137 -25.03 20.66 -17.10
CA ASP A 137 -26.37 20.12 -16.82
C ASP A 137 -26.79 20.53 -15.40
N GLU A 138 -27.33 21.75 -15.29
CA GLU A 138 -27.75 22.35 -14.03
C GLU A 138 -29.23 22.74 -14.13
N GLU A 139 -29.95 22.62 -13.01
CA GLU A 139 -31.30 23.21 -12.90
C GLU A 139 -31.24 24.70 -13.20
N THR A 140 -32.09 25.17 -14.08
CA THR A 140 -32.09 26.56 -14.53
C THR A 140 -33.48 27.08 -14.73
N ILE A 141 -33.66 28.35 -14.40
CA ILE A 141 -34.92 29.08 -14.66
C ILE A 141 -34.84 29.73 -16.03
N VAL A 142 -35.76 29.38 -16.90
CA VAL A 142 -35.89 29.95 -18.24
C VAL A 142 -37.05 30.99 -18.26
N THR A 143 -36.73 32.18 -18.69
CA THR A 143 -37.70 33.27 -18.85
C THR A 143 -37.82 33.62 -20.32
N VAL A 144 -39.05 33.66 -20.82
CA VAL A 144 -39.37 34.04 -22.21
C VAL A 144 -40.22 35.29 -22.19
N THR A 145 -39.87 36.28 -23.01
CA THR A 145 -40.68 37.51 -23.15
C THR A 145 -41.57 37.43 -24.37
N ASN A 146 -42.60 38.28 -24.41
CA ASN A 146 -43.57 38.38 -25.52
C ASN A 146 -42.88 38.69 -26.86
N THR A 147 -41.78 39.42 -26.87
CA THR A 147 -40.98 39.69 -28.08
C THR A 147 -39.95 38.59 -28.36
N SER A 148 -40.15 37.40 -27.81
CA SER A 148 -39.34 36.21 -28.06
C SER A 148 -37.88 36.29 -27.56
N TYR A 149 -37.56 37.13 -26.57
CA TYR A 149 -36.27 37.05 -25.88
C TYR A 149 -36.31 35.94 -24.84
N ILE A 150 -35.25 35.10 -24.84
CA ILE A 150 -35.11 34.02 -23.89
C ILE A 150 -33.86 34.29 -23.00
N LYS A 151 -34.02 34.08 -21.71
CA LYS A 151 -32.92 34.18 -20.73
C LYS A 151 -32.91 32.96 -19.81
N ARG A 152 -31.73 32.39 -19.61
CA ARG A 152 -31.48 31.33 -18.67
C ARG A 152 -30.74 31.86 -17.43
N VAL A 153 -31.20 31.53 -16.23
CA VAL A 153 -30.60 31.97 -14.97
C VAL A 153 -30.56 30.83 -14.00
N ASN A 154 -29.42 30.67 -13.31
CA ASN A 154 -29.30 29.66 -12.26
C ASN A 154 -30.25 30.02 -11.09
N PRO A 155 -31.00 29.05 -10.50
CA PRO A 155 -31.92 29.28 -9.38
C PRO A 155 -31.27 29.96 -8.17
N LYS A 156 -29.98 29.72 -7.95
CA LYS A 156 -29.22 30.36 -6.86
C LYS A 156 -29.10 31.87 -6.97
N ALA A 157 -29.34 32.44 -8.15
CA ALA A 157 -29.41 33.89 -8.32
C ALA A 157 -30.66 34.49 -7.67
N TYR A 158 -31.75 33.72 -7.52
CA TYR A 158 -32.98 34.12 -6.87
C TYR A 158 -32.94 33.79 -5.37
N LYS A 159 -32.32 34.67 -4.60
CA LYS A 159 -32.25 34.51 -3.13
C LYS A 159 -33.55 34.93 -2.48
N ALA A 160 -34.07 34.13 -1.56
CA ALA A 160 -35.22 34.52 -0.75
C ALA A 160 -34.91 35.80 0.03
N GLN A 161 -35.85 36.79 -0.07
CA GLN A 161 -35.71 38.07 0.60
C GLN A 161 -36.67 38.17 1.80
N ARG A 162 -36.18 38.80 2.89
CA ARG A 162 -37.02 39.10 4.06
C ARG A 162 -37.80 40.39 3.87
N ARG A 163 -38.72 40.71 4.81
CA ARG A 163 -39.48 41.99 4.81
C ARG A 163 -38.53 43.16 4.63
N GLY A 164 -38.85 44.05 3.65
CA GLY A 164 -38.05 45.21 3.28
C GLY A 164 -36.97 44.96 2.20
N GLY A 165 -36.88 43.76 1.64
CA GLY A 165 -36.01 43.48 0.50
C GLY A 165 -36.49 44.24 -0.77
N LYS A 166 -35.51 44.67 -1.60
CA LYS A 166 -35.75 45.43 -2.83
C LYS A 166 -36.21 44.57 -4.03
N GLY A 167 -36.36 43.27 -3.86
CA GLY A 167 -36.63 42.34 -4.95
C GLY A 167 -35.38 42.04 -5.82
N ILE A 168 -35.49 41.12 -6.75
CA ILE A 168 -34.44 40.77 -7.72
C ILE A 168 -35.03 40.96 -9.12
N LEU A 169 -34.30 41.71 -9.94
CA LEU A 169 -34.68 41.91 -11.34
C LEU A 169 -34.19 40.69 -12.16
N GLY A 170 -35.07 39.76 -12.47
CA GLY A 170 -34.73 38.55 -13.22
C GLY A 170 -34.33 38.83 -14.67
N ILE A 171 -35.04 39.74 -15.34
CA ILE A 171 -34.77 40.16 -16.70
C ILE A 171 -35.10 41.66 -16.85
N LYS A 172 -34.30 42.38 -17.63
CA LYS A 172 -34.65 43.75 -18.09
C LYS A 172 -35.30 43.61 -19.44
N THR A 173 -36.57 43.95 -19.51
CA THR A 173 -37.34 44.01 -20.76
C THR A 173 -37.13 45.34 -21.47
N LYS A 174 -37.35 45.39 -22.80
CA LYS A 174 -37.41 46.62 -23.57
C LYS A 174 -38.73 47.34 -23.31
N GLN A 175 -38.83 48.58 -23.77
CA GLN A 175 -40.13 49.29 -23.75
C GLN A 175 -41.18 48.45 -24.49
N GLU A 176 -42.36 48.27 -23.89
CA GLU A 176 -43.51 47.50 -24.42
C GLU A 176 -43.31 45.96 -24.44
N ASP A 177 -42.22 45.42 -23.86
CA ASP A 177 -42.00 43.98 -23.71
C ASP A 177 -42.28 43.53 -22.28
N PHE A 178 -42.86 42.33 -22.11
CA PHE A 178 -43.19 41.75 -20.81
C PHE A 178 -42.87 40.26 -20.79
N VAL A 179 -42.72 39.69 -19.60
CA VAL A 179 -42.47 38.26 -19.41
C VAL A 179 -43.77 37.50 -19.70
N ASP A 180 -43.73 36.60 -20.68
CA ASP A 180 -44.83 35.74 -21.07
C ASP A 180 -44.77 34.36 -20.39
N HIS A 181 -43.60 33.75 -20.40
CA HIS A 181 -43.40 32.45 -19.78
C HIS A 181 -42.22 32.43 -18.82
N PHE A 182 -42.41 31.69 -17.73
CA PHE A 182 -41.39 31.46 -16.71
C PHE A 182 -41.38 29.96 -16.33
N PHE A 183 -40.30 29.27 -16.67
CA PHE A 183 -40.15 27.85 -16.44
C PHE A 183 -39.03 27.64 -15.41
N PRO A 184 -39.35 27.00 -14.25
CA PRO A 184 -38.33 26.58 -13.26
C PRO A 184 -37.58 25.33 -13.71
#